data_1b75eae280c14ccf8bcef3ac6ecfced8
#
_entry.id   1b75eae280c14ccf8bcef3ac6ecfced8
#
_cell.length_a   1.000
_cell.length_b   1.000
_cell.length_c   1.000
_cell.angle_alpha   90.00
_cell.angle_beta   90.00
_cell.angle_gamma   90.00
#
_symmetry.space_group_name_H-M   'P 1'
#
loop_
_entity.id
_entity.type
_entity.pdbx_description
1 polymer ?
#
loop_
_entity_poly.entity_id
_entity_poly.type
_entity_poly.pdbx_seq_one_letter_code
_entity_poly.pdbx_strand_id
1 'polypeptide(L)'
;EDTYERYKNIEMKAKNLHDVVDLMNKARKKQGIDITPLRKLLEEKIDEDKIRKSNIDFGITTAYWDGKIFPQLLYVEDIPRGRLVDYLIASASLPIFDLDKLDDKLYLDGMFSDNIPINMLAQRGYDDIVVIRLVDDFLGKRIINKYNNLNLKVIVPSQSLGGSLNKDKDHMESNIKLGYLDTMKAYKRYDGVKYFFNLDCKYNEDYCFKKISSLSEDTINDLCYLLNIKKEVSRRVLMENIVPKVIDILELDKDSSYKDIFYSIYERKLEENNINRIELYDFNKVVQLCNEQMTEDKLQVNHSTSKLAKIITNLIIYDFNKQK
;
A
#
# COMPACT_ATOMS: atom_id res chain seq x y z
N GLU A 1 17.28 24.51 17.18
CA GLU A 1 15.99 23.91 16.79
C GLU A 1 16.21 23.14 15.49
N ASP A 2 16.00 21.82 15.50
CA ASP A 2 16.30 20.96 14.33
C ASP A 2 15.43 21.42 13.15
N THR A 3 16.04 21.64 12.00
CA THR A 3 15.37 22.04 10.75
C THR A 3 14.26 21.05 10.38
N TYR A 4 14.43 19.78 10.72
CA TYR A 4 13.41 18.73 10.57
C TYR A 4 12.12 19.05 11.36
N GLU A 5 12.21 19.48 12.62
CA GLU A 5 11.04 19.80 13.43
C GLU A 5 10.21 20.96 12.84
N ARG A 6 10.85 21.85 12.08
CA ARG A 6 10.17 22.97 11.39
C ARG A 6 9.32 22.50 10.21
N TYR A 7 9.66 21.37 9.60
CA TYR A 7 9.04 20.91 8.34
C TYR A 7 8.26 19.60 8.50
N LYS A 8 8.37 18.87 9.60
CA LYS A 8 7.69 17.58 9.83
C LYS A 8 6.17 17.60 9.69
N ASN A 9 5.56 18.76 9.94
CA ASN A 9 4.12 18.95 9.87
C ASN A 9 3.66 19.63 8.57
N ILE A 10 4.58 19.86 7.61
CA ILE A 10 4.19 20.38 6.31
C ILE A 10 3.68 19.20 5.49
N GLU A 11 2.37 19.01 5.51
CA GLU A 11 1.72 18.19 4.49
C GLU A 11 1.94 18.88 3.14
N MET A 12 2.72 18.25 2.26
CA MET A 12 2.93 18.75 0.92
C MET A 12 1.67 18.51 0.07
N LYS A 13 0.65 19.29 0.34
CA LYS A 13 -0.56 19.37 -0.48
C LYS A 13 -0.44 20.51 -1.49
N ALA A 14 0.61 20.50 -2.30
CA ALA A 14 0.67 21.37 -3.46
C ALA A 14 -0.35 20.87 -4.50
N LYS A 15 -1.55 21.42 -4.49
CA LYS A 15 -2.62 21.08 -5.44
C LYS A 15 -2.52 21.88 -6.74
N ASN A 16 -1.73 22.95 -6.74
CA ASN A 16 -1.58 23.87 -7.85
C ASN A 16 -0.24 24.61 -7.77
N LEU A 17 0.08 25.34 -8.84
CA LEU A 17 1.30 26.11 -8.99
C LEU A 17 1.51 27.15 -7.89
N HIS A 18 0.45 27.79 -7.41
CA HIS A 18 0.50 28.80 -6.38
C HIS A 18 1.01 28.22 -5.05
N ASP A 19 0.53 27.03 -4.70
CA ASP A 19 0.98 26.29 -3.51
C ASP A 19 2.48 25.97 -3.57
N VAL A 20 3.01 25.59 -4.74
CA VAL A 20 4.44 25.33 -4.96
C VAL A 20 5.26 26.60 -4.74
N VAL A 21 4.86 27.71 -5.35
CA VAL A 21 5.56 29.01 -5.20
C VAL A 21 5.52 29.49 -3.75
N ASP A 22 4.41 29.32 -3.07
CA ASP A 22 4.28 29.67 -1.64
C ASP A 22 5.18 28.82 -0.75
N LEU A 23 5.27 27.51 -1.00
CA LEU A 23 6.20 26.60 -0.31
C LEU A 23 7.65 27.01 -0.53
N MET A 24 8.05 27.31 -1.76
CA MET A 24 9.39 27.78 -2.10
C MET A 24 9.73 29.10 -1.42
N ASN A 25 8.79 30.07 -1.40
CA ASN A 25 8.99 31.34 -0.73
C ASN A 25 9.11 31.20 0.79
N LYS A 26 8.34 30.28 1.38
CA LYS A 26 8.42 29.95 2.81
C LYS A 26 9.76 29.26 3.15
N ALA A 27 10.21 28.35 2.31
CA ALA A 27 11.49 27.66 2.49
C ALA A 27 12.67 28.64 2.41
N ARG A 28 12.71 29.51 1.37
CA ARG A 28 13.74 30.56 1.23
C ARG A 28 13.83 31.49 2.42
N LYS A 29 12.68 31.86 3.03
CA LYS A 29 12.65 32.74 4.24
C LYS A 29 13.15 32.04 5.50
N LYS A 30 13.16 30.69 5.54
CA LYS A 30 13.44 29.88 6.75
C LYS A 30 14.76 29.12 6.70
N GLN A 31 15.63 29.36 5.72
CA GLN A 31 16.75 28.49 5.36
C GLN A 31 16.26 27.04 5.14
N GLY A 32 16.22 26.57 3.91
CA GLY A 32 15.73 25.24 3.53
C GLY A 32 16.49 24.12 4.26
N ILE A 33 16.04 22.90 4.08
CA ILE A 33 16.74 21.72 4.61
C ILE A 33 18.04 21.56 3.84
N ASP A 34 19.18 21.51 4.54
CA ASP A 34 20.51 21.26 3.98
C ASP A 34 20.57 19.83 3.37
N ILE A 35 20.87 19.75 2.08
CA ILE A 35 21.01 18.50 1.33
C ILE A 35 22.48 18.08 1.12
N THR A 36 23.45 18.80 1.67
CA THR A 36 24.88 18.47 1.58
C THR A 36 25.18 17.02 2.02
N PRO A 37 24.58 16.48 3.11
CA PRO A 37 24.80 15.10 3.51
C PRO A 37 24.30 14.09 2.45
N LEU A 38 23.16 14.37 1.81
CA LEU A 38 22.60 13.54 0.74
C LEU A 38 23.53 13.56 -0.49
N ARG A 39 24.01 14.75 -0.90
CA ARG A 39 24.97 14.91 -2.00
C ARG A 39 26.22 14.07 -1.78
N LYS A 40 26.86 14.20 -0.62
CA LYS A 40 28.06 13.41 -0.26
C LYS A 40 27.81 11.91 -0.31
N LEU A 41 26.68 11.46 0.20
CA LEU A 41 26.31 10.05 0.16
C LEU A 41 26.18 9.56 -1.29
N LEU A 42 25.51 10.31 -2.15
CA LEU A 42 25.36 9.95 -3.56
C LEU A 42 26.70 9.95 -4.30
N GLU A 43 27.54 10.97 -4.09
CA GLU A 43 28.90 11.05 -4.67
C GLU A 43 29.78 9.86 -4.24
N GLU A 44 29.62 9.38 -3.00
CA GLU A 44 30.34 8.21 -2.49
C GLU A 44 29.82 6.86 -3.05
N LYS A 45 28.51 6.75 -3.23
CA LYS A 45 27.87 5.46 -3.55
C LYS A 45 27.55 5.27 -5.04
N ILE A 46 27.43 6.35 -5.82
CA ILE A 46 27.05 6.28 -7.23
C ILE A 46 28.32 6.21 -8.10
N ASP A 47 28.46 5.11 -8.79
CA ASP A 47 29.47 4.92 -9.85
C ASP A 47 28.78 5.17 -11.21
N GLU A 48 28.87 6.41 -11.70
CA GLU A 48 28.25 6.81 -12.96
C GLU A 48 28.76 6.00 -14.15
N ASP A 49 30.06 5.70 -14.22
CA ASP A 49 30.64 4.93 -15.32
C ASP A 49 30.10 3.49 -15.34
N LYS A 50 29.87 2.90 -14.17
CA LYS A 50 29.28 1.57 -14.04
C LYS A 50 27.82 1.55 -14.50
N ILE A 51 27.06 2.57 -14.14
CA ILE A 51 25.65 2.72 -14.58
C ILE A 51 25.61 2.87 -16.10
N ARG A 52 26.44 3.73 -16.69
CA ARG A 52 26.47 3.98 -18.14
C ARG A 52 26.93 2.75 -18.96
N LYS A 53 27.74 1.89 -18.39
CA LYS A 53 28.20 0.64 -19.01
C LYS A 53 27.23 -0.54 -18.79
N SER A 54 26.22 -0.35 -17.96
CA SER A 54 25.21 -1.38 -17.69
C SER A 54 24.32 -1.59 -18.92
N ASN A 55 23.84 -2.82 -19.10
CA ASN A 55 22.79 -3.17 -20.07
C ASN A 55 21.37 -2.86 -19.53
N ILE A 56 21.27 -2.18 -18.38
CA ILE A 56 19.99 -1.81 -17.76
C ILE A 56 19.72 -0.35 -18.12
N ASP A 57 18.59 -0.08 -18.72
CA ASP A 57 18.11 1.29 -18.94
C ASP A 57 17.86 1.96 -17.59
N PHE A 58 18.48 3.10 -17.37
CA PHE A 58 18.29 3.90 -16.17
C PHE A 58 17.69 5.26 -16.54
N GLY A 59 16.55 5.57 -16.00
CA GLY A 59 15.83 6.82 -16.25
C GLY A 59 15.33 7.48 -14.97
N ILE A 60 15.20 8.79 -15.01
CA ILE A 60 14.68 9.63 -13.93
C ILE A 60 13.64 10.61 -14.45
N THR A 61 12.75 11.04 -13.58
CA THR A 61 11.83 12.14 -13.83
C THR A 61 12.18 13.32 -12.96
N THR A 62 12.11 14.52 -13.52
CA THR A 62 12.28 15.77 -12.79
C THR A 62 11.46 16.86 -13.48
N ALA A 63 11.39 18.04 -12.92
CA ALA A 63 10.83 19.21 -13.56
C ALA A 63 11.74 20.41 -13.29
N TYR A 64 11.69 21.43 -14.13
CA TYR A 64 12.32 22.71 -13.80
C TYR A 64 11.31 23.85 -13.90
N TRP A 65 11.58 24.89 -13.14
CA TRP A 65 10.79 26.10 -13.10
C TRP A 65 11.39 27.19 -13.99
N ASP A 66 10.59 27.67 -14.94
CA ASP A 66 10.92 28.86 -15.75
C ASP A 66 9.59 29.60 -16.08
N GLY A 67 9.03 30.26 -15.05
CA GLY A 67 7.72 30.89 -15.14
C GLY A 67 6.54 29.91 -15.13
N LYS A 68 6.76 28.66 -15.54
CA LYS A 68 5.88 27.51 -15.43
C LYS A 68 6.69 26.24 -15.18
N ILE A 69 6.01 25.13 -14.86
CA ILE A 69 6.67 23.84 -14.66
C ILE A 69 6.87 23.16 -16.02
N PHE A 70 8.10 22.75 -16.30
CA PHE A 70 8.49 21.98 -17.47
C PHE A 70 8.90 20.57 -17.04
N PRO A 71 8.03 19.56 -17.29
CA PRO A 71 8.38 18.17 -17.03
C PRO A 71 9.58 17.70 -17.84
N GLN A 72 10.42 16.85 -17.24
CA GLN A 72 11.54 16.20 -17.90
C GLN A 72 11.58 14.71 -17.58
N LEU A 73 11.70 13.91 -18.61
CA LEU A 73 11.91 12.47 -18.56
C LEU A 73 13.28 12.23 -19.18
N LEU A 74 14.24 11.81 -18.39
CA LEU A 74 15.65 11.72 -18.82
C LEU A 74 16.17 10.31 -18.60
N TYR A 75 16.76 9.74 -19.63
CA TYR A 75 17.58 8.56 -19.48
C TYR A 75 19.03 8.95 -19.20
N VAL A 76 19.85 8.01 -18.71
CA VAL A 76 21.24 8.29 -18.33
C VAL A 76 22.06 8.82 -19.52
N GLU A 77 21.72 8.43 -20.74
CA GLU A 77 22.36 8.95 -21.98
C GLU A 77 22.03 10.41 -22.28
N ASP A 78 20.88 10.92 -21.80
CA ASP A 78 20.47 12.32 -21.95
C ASP A 78 21.15 13.23 -20.93
N ILE A 79 21.76 12.66 -19.88
CA ILE A 79 22.43 13.38 -18.82
C ILE A 79 23.92 13.58 -19.17
N PRO A 80 24.44 14.79 -19.12
CA PRO A 80 25.88 15.05 -19.37
C PRO A 80 26.76 14.23 -18.42
N ARG A 81 27.91 13.74 -18.94
CA ARG A 81 28.85 12.96 -18.11
C ARG A 81 29.34 13.76 -16.92
N GLY A 82 29.44 13.09 -15.77
CA GLY A 82 29.87 13.72 -14.51
C GLY A 82 28.72 14.46 -13.78
N ARG A 83 27.51 14.46 -14.33
CA ARG A 83 26.38 15.21 -13.79
C ARG A 83 25.25 14.33 -13.23
N LEU A 84 25.43 13.00 -13.22
CA LEU A 84 24.36 12.08 -12.79
C LEU A 84 23.88 12.37 -11.36
N VAL A 85 24.79 12.63 -10.42
CA VAL A 85 24.42 12.96 -9.03
C VAL A 85 23.61 14.26 -8.96
N ASP A 86 23.95 15.27 -9.75
CA ASP A 86 23.19 16.54 -9.80
C ASP A 86 21.74 16.31 -10.24
N TYR A 87 21.53 15.48 -11.26
CA TYR A 87 20.19 15.15 -11.76
C TYR A 87 19.42 14.23 -10.83
N LEU A 88 20.10 13.33 -10.10
CA LEU A 88 19.46 12.54 -9.02
C LEU A 88 18.96 13.46 -7.89
N ILE A 89 19.77 14.44 -7.50
CA ILE A 89 19.35 15.46 -6.53
C ILE A 89 18.19 16.29 -7.10
N ALA A 90 18.26 16.69 -8.35
CA ALA A 90 17.19 17.43 -9.03
C ALA A 90 15.87 16.65 -8.99
N SER A 91 15.92 15.32 -9.24
CA SER A 91 14.76 14.43 -9.17
C SER A 91 14.16 14.28 -7.77
N ALA A 92 14.93 14.54 -6.72
CA ALA A 92 14.50 14.49 -5.31
C ALA A 92 14.33 15.89 -4.69
N SER A 93 14.31 16.94 -5.52
CA SER A 93 14.33 18.33 -5.06
C SER A 93 12.98 18.82 -4.63
N LEU A 94 12.67 18.66 -3.33
CA LEU A 94 11.46 19.22 -2.74
C LEU A 94 11.59 20.75 -2.55
N PRO A 95 10.50 21.52 -2.69
CA PRO A 95 10.51 22.98 -2.52
C PRO A 95 10.98 23.49 -1.15
N ILE A 96 11.09 22.60 -0.18
CA ILE A 96 11.56 22.88 1.19
C ILE A 96 13.08 22.72 1.37
N PHE A 97 13.77 22.19 0.36
CA PHE A 97 15.21 22.02 0.40
C PHE A 97 15.95 23.32 0.07
N ASP A 98 17.15 23.46 0.60
CA ASP A 98 18.09 24.50 0.17
C ASP A 98 18.73 24.03 -1.14
N LEU A 99 18.17 24.53 -2.25
CA LEU A 99 18.49 24.05 -3.59
C LEU A 99 19.34 25.07 -4.34
N ASP A 100 20.47 24.61 -4.84
CA ASP A 100 21.23 25.31 -5.85
C ASP A 100 20.58 25.21 -7.23
N LYS A 101 20.85 26.19 -8.10
CA LYS A 101 20.47 26.10 -9.48
C LYS A 101 21.36 25.10 -10.22
N LEU A 102 20.76 24.24 -11.02
CA LEU A 102 21.47 23.40 -11.98
C LEU A 102 21.26 23.98 -13.37
N ASP A 103 22.39 24.37 -14.05
CA ASP A 103 22.38 25.02 -15.36
C ASP A 103 21.42 26.23 -15.41
N ASP A 104 21.55 27.13 -14.41
CA ASP A 104 20.73 28.34 -14.21
C ASP A 104 19.22 28.08 -14.00
N LYS A 105 18.78 26.82 -13.96
CA LYS A 105 17.37 26.40 -13.73
C LYS A 105 17.16 25.93 -12.30
N LEU A 106 15.99 26.22 -11.77
CA LEU A 106 15.54 25.67 -10.50
C LEU A 106 14.79 24.36 -10.77
N TYR A 107 15.39 23.25 -10.36
CA TYR A 107 14.79 21.94 -10.51
C TYR A 107 13.84 21.60 -9.35
N LEU A 108 12.87 20.76 -9.65
CA LEU A 108 11.83 20.27 -8.74
C LEU A 108 11.73 18.75 -8.84
N ASP A 109 11.33 18.14 -7.75
CA ASP A 109 11.09 16.70 -7.65
C ASP A 109 10.25 16.16 -8.81
N GLY A 110 10.53 14.93 -9.22
CA GLY A 110 9.81 14.23 -10.27
C GLY A 110 8.29 14.13 -10.04
N MET A 111 7.82 14.25 -8.78
CA MET A 111 6.39 14.33 -8.48
C MET A 111 5.68 15.49 -9.19
N PHE A 112 6.39 16.57 -9.56
CA PHE A 112 5.85 17.70 -10.31
C PHE A 112 5.85 17.47 -11.82
N SER A 113 6.41 16.34 -12.28
CA SER A 113 6.46 15.91 -13.68
C SER A 113 5.58 14.68 -13.89
N ASP A 114 6.16 13.51 -13.70
CA ASP A 114 5.48 12.21 -13.75
C ASP A 114 5.95 11.36 -12.55
N ASN A 115 5.09 11.25 -11.55
CA ASN A 115 5.41 10.53 -10.32
C ASN A 115 5.47 9.00 -10.52
N ILE A 116 4.87 8.50 -11.61
CA ILE A 116 4.85 7.07 -11.95
C ILE A 116 5.07 6.94 -13.46
N PRO A 117 6.34 7.02 -13.93
CA PRO A 117 6.68 7.20 -15.34
C PRO A 117 6.55 5.90 -16.16
N ILE A 118 5.37 5.27 -16.18
CA ILE A 118 5.09 4.05 -16.96
C ILE A 118 5.32 4.30 -18.45
N ASN A 119 4.89 5.47 -18.96
CA ASN A 119 5.08 5.82 -20.37
C ASN A 119 6.54 5.82 -20.78
N MET A 120 7.45 6.21 -19.90
CA MET A 120 8.87 6.23 -20.15
C MET A 120 9.42 4.84 -20.52
N LEU A 121 8.98 3.80 -19.78
CA LEU A 121 9.34 2.42 -20.06
C LEU A 121 8.61 1.88 -21.29
N ALA A 122 7.31 2.16 -21.41
CA ALA A 122 6.50 1.69 -22.52
C ALA A 122 7.00 2.21 -23.89
N GLN A 123 7.48 3.46 -23.95
CA GLN A 123 8.07 4.04 -25.16
C GLN A 123 9.37 3.33 -25.58
N ARG A 124 10.06 2.65 -24.67
CA ARG A 124 11.23 1.80 -24.97
C ARG A 124 10.86 0.35 -25.29
N GLY A 125 9.57 0.02 -25.31
CA GLY A 125 9.10 -1.30 -25.67
C GLY A 125 9.02 -2.29 -24.50
N TYR A 126 9.11 -1.80 -23.25
CA TYR A 126 8.83 -2.60 -22.08
C TYR A 126 7.31 -2.72 -21.88
N ASP A 127 6.80 -3.92 -21.87
CA ASP A 127 5.38 -4.25 -21.69
C ASP A 127 5.09 -4.98 -20.37
N ASP A 128 6.11 -5.62 -19.76
CA ASP A 128 6.06 -6.18 -18.40
C ASP A 128 6.67 -5.18 -17.40
N ILE A 129 5.83 -4.48 -16.64
CA ILE A 129 6.28 -3.39 -15.76
C ILE A 129 5.82 -3.63 -14.33
N VAL A 130 6.76 -3.54 -13.38
CA VAL A 130 6.46 -3.52 -11.95
C VAL A 130 6.41 -2.07 -11.48
N VAL A 131 5.28 -1.67 -10.93
CA VAL A 131 5.04 -0.33 -10.39
C VAL A 131 5.04 -0.42 -8.87
N ILE A 132 5.99 0.27 -8.21
CA ILE A 132 6.03 0.38 -6.75
C ILE A 132 5.53 1.77 -6.36
N ARG A 133 4.51 1.82 -5.52
CA ARG A 133 3.93 3.07 -5.01
C ARG A 133 4.17 3.17 -3.51
N LEU A 134 4.37 4.39 -3.03
CA LEU A 134 4.57 4.66 -1.60
C LEU A 134 3.28 5.14 -0.90
N VAL A 135 2.20 5.29 -1.65
CA VAL A 135 0.90 5.75 -1.14
C VAL A 135 -0.18 4.81 -1.67
N ASP A 136 -1.00 4.30 -0.77
CA ASP A 136 -2.25 3.64 -1.14
C ASP A 136 -3.29 4.73 -1.41
N ASP A 137 -3.47 5.07 -2.68
CA ASP A 137 -4.52 5.96 -3.12
C ASP A 137 -5.37 5.32 -4.23
N PHE A 138 -6.54 5.88 -4.45
CA PHE A 138 -7.49 5.45 -5.48
C PHE A 138 -6.89 5.46 -6.92
N LEU A 139 -5.72 6.07 -7.12
CA LEU A 139 -5.08 6.16 -8.43
C LEU A 139 -4.52 4.81 -8.92
N GLY A 140 -4.25 3.82 -8.04
CA GLY A 140 -3.76 2.50 -8.44
C GLY A 140 -4.66 1.81 -9.45
N LYS A 141 -5.97 1.75 -9.21
CA LYS A 141 -6.96 1.19 -10.14
C LYS A 141 -7.06 1.99 -11.45
N ARG A 142 -6.91 3.33 -11.39
CA ARG A 142 -6.87 4.20 -12.58
C ARG A 142 -5.65 3.98 -13.45
N ILE A 143 -4.48 3.74 -12.85
CA ILE A 143 -3.25 3.46 -13.58
C ILE A 143 -3.39 2.17 -14.38
N ILE A 144 -3.84 1.08 -13.75
CA ILE A 144 -4.06 -0.20 -14.42
C ILE A 144 -5.02 -0.05 -15.59
N ASN A 145 -6.14 0.65 -15.39
CA ASN A 145 -7.15 0.87 -16.44
C ASN A 145 -6.64 1.74 -17.61
N LYS A 146 -5.70 2.66 -17.35
CA LYS A 146 -5.12 3.52 -18.39
C LYS A 146 -4.16 2.75 -19.31
N TYR A 147 -3.51 1.72 -18.81
CA TYR A 147 -2.47 0.95 -19.50
C TYR A 147 -2.88 -0.51 -19.67
N ASN A 148 -4.10 -0.75 -20.16
CA ASN A 148 -4.68 -2.08 -20.35
C ASN A 148 -3.94 -2.96 -21.38
N ASN A 149 -3.08 -2.36 -22.20
CA ASN A 149 -2.20 -3.04 -23.17
C ASN A 149 -0.84 -3.45 -22.58
N LEU A 150 -0.55 -3.10 -21.33
CA LEU A 150 0.68 -3.44 -20.63
C LEU A 150 0.39 -4.45 -19.52
N ASN A 151 1.33 -5.35 -19.28
CA ASN A 151 1.28 -6.26 -18.14
C ASN A 151 1.84 -5.53 -16.90
N LEU A 152 0.97 -4.88 -16.14
CA LEU A 152 1.35 -4.11 -14.96
C LEU A 152 1.18 -4.92 -13.68
N LYS A 153 2.25 -5.03 -12.90
CA LYS A 153 2.20 -5.47 -11.51
C LYS A 153 2.36 -4.28 -10.59
N VAL A 154 1.28 -3.85 -9.95
CA VAL A 154 1.30 -2.70 -9.03
C VAL A 154 1.44 -3.20 -7.60
N ILE A 155 2.46 -2.71 -6.89
CA ILE A 155 2.72 -2.96 -5.47
C ILE A 155 2.42 -1.67 -4.72
N VAL A 156 1.51 -1.75 -3.76
CA VAL A 156 1.13 -0.64 -2.88
C VAL A 156 1.30 -1.05 -1.43
N PRO A 157 1.64 -0.14 -0.52
CA PRO A 157 1.74 -0.47 0.89
C PRO A 157 0.36 -0.81 1.45
N SER A 158 0.24 -1.93 2.15
CA SER A 158 -1.00 -2.37 2.80
C SER A 158 -1.32 -1.58 4.08
N GLN A 159 -0.41 -0.69 4.51
CA GLN A 159 -0.59 0.24 5.62
C GLN A 159 0.10 1.57 5.27
N SER A 160 -0.31 2.64 5.98
CA SER A 160 0.36 3.95 5.83
C SER A 160 1.84 3.86 6.20
N LEU A 161 2.69 4.37 5.33
CA LEU A 161 4.13 4.48 5.57
C LEU A 161 4.49 5.68 6.46
N GLY A 162 3.50 6.46 6.93
CA GLY A 162 3.73 7.69 7.70
C GLY A 162 4.24 8.86 6.85
N GLY A 163 4.79 9.86 7.51
CA GLY A 163 5.31 11.06 6.83
C GLY A 163 6.64 10.79 6.09
N SER A 164 6.77 11.33 4.89
CA SER A 164 7.95 11.15 4.02
C SER A 164 9.27 11.63 4.65
N LEU A 165 9.22 12.49 5.66
CA LEU A 165 10.39 13.02 6.36
C LEU A 165 10.57 12.41 7.77
N ASN A 166 9.89 11.31 8.08
CA ASN A 166 10.07 10.62 9.35
C ASN A 166 11.47 9.97 9.42
N LYS A 167 12.25 10.35 10.45
CA LYS A 167 13.63 9.87 10.68
C LYS A 167 13.70 8.78 11.74
N ASP A 168 12.56 8.34 12.29
CA ASP A 168 12.53 7.27 13.28
C ASP A 168 13.03 5.96 12.67
N LYS A 169 14.08 5.39 13.27
CA LYS A 169 14.76 4.23 12.73
C LYS A 169 13.87 2.98 12.77
N ASP A 170 13.15 2.77 13.86
CA ASP A 170 12.29 1.58 14.03
C ASP A 170 11.12 1.66 13.05
N HIS A 171 10.60 2.88 12.82
CA HIS A 171 9.59 3.12 11.80
C HIS A 171 10.10 2.82 10.38
N MET A 172 11.32 3.25 10.03
CA MET A 172 11.92 2.96 8.73
C MET A 172 12.16 1.46 8.53
N GLU A 173 12.68 0.76 9.53
CA GLU A 173 12.90 -0.70 9.49
C GLU A 173 11.55 -1.44 9.32
N SER A 174 10.51 -0.98 10.01
CA SER A 174 9.15 -1.50 9.86
C SER A 174 8.61 -1.29 8.44
N ASN A 175 8.82 -0.12 7.84
CA ASN A 175 8.42 0.17 6.46
C ASN A 175 9.17 -0.71 5.44
N ILE A 176 10.47 -0.97 5.64
CA ILE A 176 11.25 -1.88 4.79
C ILE A 176 10.66 -3.30 4.87
N LYS A 177 10.36 -3.78 6.08
CA LYS A 177 9.75 -5.09 6.29
C LYS A 177 8.37 -5.17 5.64
N LEU A 178 7.55 -4.14 5.78
CA LEU A 178 6.24 -4.04 5.14
C LEU A 178 6.35 -4.12 3.62
N GLY A 179 7.26 -3.35 3.01
CA GLY A 179 7.49 -3.38 1.57
C GLY A 179 7.90 -4.76 1.05
N TYR A 180 8.73 -5.50 1.82
CA TYR A 180 9.05 -6.89 1.52
C TYR A 180 7.81 -7.79 1.56
N LEU A 181 7.02 -7.71 2.63
CA LEU A 181 5.82 -8.54 2.80
C LEU A 181 4.76 -8.25 1.74
N ASP A 182 4.51 -6.97 1.43
CA ASP A 182 3.58 -6.55 0.37
C ASP A 182 4.04 -7.04 -1.01
N THR A 183 5.34 -6.96 -1.29
CA THR A 183 5.92 -7.49 -2.54
C THR A 183 5.69 -8.99 -2.64
N MET A 184 6.00 -9.76 -1.60
CA MET A 184 5.81 -11.21 -1.58
C MET A 184 4.33 -11.58 -1.77
N LYS A 185 3.40 -10.83 -1.19
CA LYS A 185 1.96 -11.01 -1.41
C LYS A 185 1.57 -10.70 -2.85
N ALA A 186 2.04 -9.59 -3.43
CA ALA A 186 1.78 -9.22 -4.83
C ALA A 186 2.27 -10.29 -5.82
N TYR A 187 3.35 -11.00 -5.49
CA TYR A 187 3.85 -12.15 -6.24
C TYR A 187 3.22 -13.48 -5.83
N LYS A 188 2.13 -13.47 -5.07
CA LYS A 188 1.40 -14.67 -4.62
C LYS A 188 2.30 -15.69 -3.89
N ARG A 189 3.28 -15.20 -3.14
CA ARG A 189 4.14 -16.00 -2.25
C ARG A 189 3.61 -16.08 -0.84
N TYR A 190 2.74 -15.13 -0.47
CA TYR A 190 2.03 -15.07 0.79
C TYR A 190 0.54 -14.87 0.54
N ASP A 191 -0.28 -15.34 1.48
CA ASP A 191 -1.72 -15.18 1.52
C ASP A 191 -2.14 -14.09 2.53
N GLY A 192 -3.46 -13.85 2.63
CA GLY A 192 -4.07 -12.90 3.53
C GLY A 192 -4.46 -11.59 2.85
N VAL A 193 -5.29 -10.81 3.53
CA VAL A 193 -5.78 -9.51 3.05
C VAL A 193 -5.07 -8.37 3.80
N LYS A 194 -5.29 -8.26 5.11
CA LYS A 194 -4.66 -7.26 5.98
C LYS A 194 -3.39 -7.76 6.67
N TYR A 195 -3.23 -9.07 6.82
CA TYR A 195 -2.07 -9.73 7.39
C TYR A 195 -1.31 -10.52 6.33
N PHE A 196 -0.25 -11.21 6.74
CA PHE A 196 0.58 -12.00 5.84
C PHE A 196 0.71 -13.42 6.39
N PHE A 197 0.36 -14.39 5.56
CA PHE A 197 0.39 -15.81 5.93
C PHE A 197 1.25 -16.59 4.94
N ASN A 198 1.94 -17.61 5.45
CA ASN A 198 2.59 -18.60 4.59
C ASN A 198 1.54 -19.26 3.69
N LEU A 199 1.92 -19.53 2.43
CA LEU A 199 1.06 -20.27 1.52
C LEU A 199 0.75 -21.66 2.09
N ASP A 200 -0.52 -22.01 2.08
CA ASP A 200 -0.98 -23.36 2.37
C ASP A 200 -2.02 -23.79 1.33
N CYS A 201 -1.69 -24.83 0.56
CA CYS A 201 -2.57 -25.37 -0.50
C CYS A 201 -3.93 -25.84 0.03
N LYS A 202 -4.04 -26.11 1.32
CA LYS A 202 -5.30 -26.48 1.97
C LYS A 202 -6.34 -25.38 1.85
N TYR A 203 -5.95 -24.13 2.03
CA TYR A 203 -6.86 -22.97 2.03
C TYR A 203 -6.99 -22.36 0.64
N ASN A 204 -7.28 -23.20 -0.37
CA ASN A 204 -7.60 -22.74 -1.72
C ASN A 204 -9.03 -22.21 -1.83
N GLU A 205 -9.38 -21.63 -2.96
CA GLU A 205 -10.70 -21.02 -3.20
C GLU A 205 -11.84 -22.01 -2.98
N ASP A 206 -11.70 -23.23 -3.50
CA ASP A 206 -12.73 -24.28 -3.35
C ASP A 206 -12.96 -24.69 -1.89
N TYR A 207 -11.90 -24.80 -1.11
CA TYR A 207 -12.00 -25.08 0.32
C TYR A 207 -12.73 -23.96 1.05
N CYS A 208 -12.34 -22.71 0.80
CA CYS A 208 -12.94 -21.55 1.43
C CYS A 208 -14.41 -21.38 1.04
N PHE A 209 -14.73 -21.56 -0.24
CA PHE A 209 -16.11 -21.58 -0.73
C PHE A 209 -16.94 -22.66 -0.02
N LYS A 210 -16.43 -23.90 0.05
CA LYS A 210 -17.11 -25.00 0.72
C LYS A 210 -17.39 -24.68 2.19
N LYS A 211 -16.41 -24.13 2.91
CA LYS A 211 -16.57 -23.75 4.30
C LYS A 211 -17.66 -22.69 4.49
N ILE A 212 -17.66 -21.64 3.68
CA ILE A 212 -18.65 -20.56 3.75
C ILE A 212 -20.04 -21.08 3.34
N SER A 213 -20.12 -21.82 2.23
CA SER A 213 -21.41 -22.33 1.71
C SER A 213 -22.05 -23.41 2.58
N SER A 214 -21.28 -24.07 3.47
CA SER A 214 -21.75 -25.12 4.36
C SER A 214 -22.11 -24.65 5.77
N LEU A 215 -22.19 -23.33 6.00
CA LEU A 215 -22.69 -22.80 7.29
C LEU A 215 -24.05 -23.43 7.67
N SER A 216 -24.22 -23.75 8.93
CA SER A 216 -25.46 -24.37 9.43
C SER A 216 -26.68 -23.47 9.28
N GLU A 217 -27.87 -24.04 9.19
CA GLU A 217 -29.11 -23.26 9.10
C GLU A 217 -29.32 -22.38 10.34
N ASP A 218 -28.92 -22.83 11.52
CA ASP A 218 -28.95 -22.05 12.76
C ASP A 218 -28.06 -20.80 12.62
N THR A 219 -26.81 -20.95 12.14
CA THR A 219 -25.91 -19.84 11.92
C THR A 219 -26.42 -18.88 10.85
N ILE A 220 -27.01 -19.40 9.77
CA ILE A 220 -27.65 -18.57 8.73
C ILE A 220 -28.81 -17.77 9.32
N ASN A 221 -29.64 -18.39 10.17
CA ASN A 221 -30.75 -17.72 10.84
C ASN A 221 -30.27 -16.59 11.76
N ASP A 222 -29.25 -16.84 12.58
CA ASP A 222 -28.66 -15.85 13.47
C ASP A 222 -28.04 -14.68 12.68
N LEU A 223 -27.36 -14.97 11.58
CA LEU A 223 -26.84 -13.95 10.68
C LEU A 223 -27.94 -13.13 10.01
N CYS A 224 -29.07 -13.77 9.62
CA CYS A 224 -30.24 -13.06 9.10
C CYS A 224 -30.80 -12.09 10.15
N TYR A 225 -30.92 -12.53 11.40
CA TYR A 225 -31.36 -11.67 12.49
C TYR A 225 -30.42 -10.49 12.72
N LEU A 226 -29.13 -10.73 12.88
CA LEU A 226 -28.12 -9.70 13.10
C LEU A 226 -28.02 -8.67 11.96
N LEU A 227 -28.20 -9.14 10.72
CA LEU A 227 -28.10 -8.32 9.51
C LEU A 227 -29.44 -7.71 9.07
N ASN A 228 -30.49 -7.92 9.86
CA ASN A 228 -31.87 -7.49 9.56
C ASN A 228 -32.34 -7.93 8.16
N ILE A 229 -32.12 -9.23 7.85
CA ILE A 229 -32.55 -9.85 6.58
C ILE A 229 -33.87 -10.59 6.86
N LYS A 230 -34.97 -10.08 6.31
CA LYS A 230 -36.32 -10.64 6.46
C LYS A 230 -36.62 -11.62 5.32
N LYS A 231 -35.93 -12.75 5.29
CA LYS A 231 -36.11 -13.81 4.28
C LYS A 231 -36.03 -15.18 4.94
N GLU A 232 -36.71 -16.16 4.34
CA GLU A 232 -36.63 -17.54 4.77
C GLU A 232 -35.20 -18.10 4.65
N VAL A 233 -34.75 -18.82 5.66
CA VAL A 233 -33.38 -19.37 5.75
C VAL A 233 -33.13 -20.32 4.56
N SER A 234 -32.08 -20.06 3.79
CA SER A 234 -31.69 -20.91 2.67
C SER A 234 -30.25 -20.62 2.24
N ARG A 235 -29.65 -21.55 1.50
CA ARG A 235 -28.33 -21.35 0.87
C ARG A 235 -28.32 -20.14 -0.08
N ARG A 236 -29.44 -19.90 -0.75
CA ARG A 236 -29.60 -18.74 -1.61
C ARG A 236 -29.49 -17.43 -0.83
N VAL A 237 -30.17 -17.34 0.33
CA VAL A 237 -30.10 -16.17 1.22
C VAL A 237 -28.67 -15.97 1.74
N LEU A 238 -27.97 -17.06 2.11
CA LEU A 238 -26.57 -16.98 2.50
C LEU A 238 -25.73 -16.30 1.41
N MET A 239 -25.81 -16.80 0.17
CA MET A 239 -24.92 -16.35 -0.91
C MET A 239 -25.31 -14.98 -1.48
N GLU A 240 -26.61 -14.70 -1.63
CA GLU A 240 -27.10 -13.47 -2.28
C GLU A 240 -27.29 -12.29 -1.31
N ASN A 241 -27.43 -12.55 -0.01
CA ASN A 241 -27.77 -11.49 0.95
C ASN A 241 -26.81 -11.39 2.12
N ILE A 242 -26.35 -12.52 2.69
CA ILE A 242 -25.45 -12.51 3.86
C ILE A 242 -24.02 -12.25 3.41
N VAL A 243 -23.48 -13.02 2.48
CA VAL A 243 -22.09 -12.91 2.03
C VAL A 243 -21.77 -11.49 1.54
N PRO A 244 -22.59 -10.81 0.71
CA PRO A 244 -22.32 -9.42 0.33
C PRO A 244 -22.26 -8.45 1.52
N LYS A 245 -23.11 -8.62 2.52
CA LYS A 245 -23.05 -7.80 3.74
C LYS A 245 -21.85 -8.10 4.61
N VAL A 246 -21.39 -9.35 4.64
CA VAL A 246 -20.15 -9.73 5.33
C VAL A 246 -18.95 -9.10 4.64
N ILE A 247 -18.91 -9.07 3.31
CA ILE A 247 -17.90 -8.35 2.51
C ILE A 247 -17.85 -6.87 2.91
N ASP A 248 -19.02 -6.20 2.95
CA ASP A 248 -19.11 -4.79 3.35
C ASP A 248 -18.63 -4.57 4.82
N ILE A 249 -18.98 -5.47 5.74
CA ILE A 249 -18.60 -5.40 7.17
C ILE A 249 -17.09 -5.64 7.37
N LEU A 250 -16.50 -6.49 6.55
CA LEU A 250 -15.07 -6.78 6.57
C LEU A 250 -14.25 -5.74 5.77
N GLU A 251 -14.92 -4.75 5.17
CA GLU A 251 -14.31 -3.70 4.37
C GLU A 251 -13.53 -4.24 3.16
N LEU A 252 -14.06 -5.30 2.55
CA LEU A 252 -13.49 -5.93 1.37
C LEU A 252 -14.04 -5.31 0.08
N ASP A 253 -13.28 -5.48 -1.01
CA ASP A 253 -13.77 -5.15 -2.35
C ASP A 253 -14.94 -6.11 -2.74
N LYS A 254 -15.89 -5.63 -3.53
CA LYS A 254 -17.08 -6.41 -3.91
C LYS A 254 -16.77 -7.65 -4.77
N ASP A 255 -15.62 -7.64 -5.41
CA ASP A 255 -15.06 -8.72 -6.24
C ASP A 255 -14.05 -9.60 -5.48
N SER A 256 -13.98 -9.46 -4.14
CA SER A 256 -13.12 -10.30 -3.30
C SER A 256 -13.49 -11.79 -3.42
N SER A 257 -12.48 -12.63 -3.46
CA SER A 257 -12.63 -14.08 -3.53
C SER A 257 -13.18 -14.67 -2.22
N TYR A 258 -13.71 -15.88 -2.25
CA TYR A 258 -14.10 -16.58 -1.02
C TYR A 258 -12.91 -16.85 -0.11
N LYS A 259 -11.72 -16.98 -0.70
CA LYS A 259 -10.46 -17.06 0.04
C LYS A 259 -10.19 -15.77 0.82
N ASP A 260 -10.36 -14.61 0.20
CA ASP A 260 -10.18 -13.32 0.88
C ASP A 260 -11.18 -13.15 2.03
N ILE A 261 -12.45 -13.51 1.82
CA ILE A 261 -13.48 -13.48 2.86
C ILE A 261 -13.09 -14.39 4.03
N PHE A 262 -12.65 -15.63 3.73
CA PHE A 262 -12.26 -16.61 4.73
C PHE A 262 -11.08 -16.12 5.57
N TYR A 263 -10.02 -15.62 4.94
CA TYR A 263 -8.87 -15.04 5.66
C TYR A 263 -9.29 -13.85 6.51
N SER A 264 -10.06 -12.92 5.95
CA SER A 264 -10.49 -11.70 6.65
C SER A 264 -11.33 -11.96 7.89
N ILE A 265 -12.11 -13.05 7.93
CA ILE A 265 -12.85 -13.48 9.12
C ILE A 265 -11.87 -13.78 10.28
N TYR A 266 -10.75 -14.46 10.02
CA TYR A 266 -9.74 -14.76 11.03
C TYR A 266 -8.83 -13.53 11.32
N GLU A 267 -8.52 -12.73 10.31
CA GLU A 267 -7.75 -11.49 10.47
C GLU A 267 -8.45 -10.51 11.41
N ARG A 268 -9.78 -10.47 11.39
CA ARG A 268 -10.56 -9.66 12.32
C ARG A 268 -10.26 -10.02 13.78
N LYS A 269 -10.03 -11.31 14.07
CA LYS A 269 -9.63 -11.77 15.42
C LYS A 269 -8.23 -11.30 15.79
N LEU A 270 -7.32 -11.28 14.84
CA LEU A 270 -5.97 -10.76 15.06
C LEU A 270 -6.00 -9.25 15.34
N GLU A 271 -6.84 -8.49 14.62
CA GLU A 271 -7.07 -7.05 14.86
C GLU A 271 -7.65 -6.81 16.26
N GLU A 272 -8.65 -7.57 16.69
CA GLU A 272 -9.27 -7.47 18.01
C GLU A 272 -8.28 -7.71 19.17
N ASN A 273 -7.28 -8.54 18.95
CA ASN A 273 -6.22 -8.85 19.91
C ASN A 273 -4.98 -7.96 19.74
N ASN A 274 -5.03 -6.91 18.89
CA ASN A 274 -3.94 -6.00 18.60
C ASN A 274 -2.64 -6.72 18.17
N ILE A 275 -2.77 -7.82 17.41
CA ILE A 275 -1.61 -8.55 16.88
C ILE A 275 -0.92 -7.69 15.83
N ASN A 276 0.41 -7.69 15.83
CA ASN A 276 1.20 -6.92 14.88
C ASN A 276 0.90 -7.36 13.43
N ARG A 277 0.56 -6.41 12.56
CA ARG A 277 0.24 -6.70 11.16
C ARG A 277 1.48 -6.92 10.29
N ILE A 278 2.63 -6.38 10.67
CA ILE A 278 3.88 -6.44 9.90
C ILE A 278 4.70 -7.65 10.33
N GLU A 279 4.07 -8.83 10.27
CA GLU A 279 4.70 -10.12 10.56
C GLU A 279 4.15 -11.19 9.62
N LEU A 280 4.95 -12.24 9.38
CA LEU A 280 4.52 -13.42 8.64
C LEU A 280 4.04 -14.49 9.62
N TYR A 281 2.80 -14.95 9.45
CA TYR A 281 2.16 -15.90 10.33
C TYR A 281 1.92 -17.25 9.66
N ASP A 282 1.87 -18.30 10.47
CA ASP A 282 1.33 -19.60 10.08
C ASP A 282 -0.20 -19.58 10.27
N PHE A 283 -0.96 -19.66 9.17
CA PHE A 283 -2.40 -19.55 9.23
C PHE A 283 -3.08 -20.71 10.00
N ASN A 284 -2.51 -21.92 9.97
CA ASN A 284 -3.03 -23.04 10.77
C ASN A 284 -2.98 -22.74 12.27
N LYS A 285 -1.89 -22.10 12.73
CA LYS A 285 -1.78 -21.67 14.14
C LYS A 285 -2.81 -20.60 14.47
N VAL A 286 -3.06 -19.65 13.56
CA VAL A 286 -4.09 -18.61 13.75
C VAL A 286 -5.47 -19.26 13.87
N VAL A 287 -5.81 -20.18 12.98
CA VAL A 287 -7.08 -20.93 13.03
C VAL A 287 -7.20 -21.68 14.35
N GLN A 288 -6.15 -22.38 14.81
CA GLN A 288 -6.15 -23.10 16.07
C GLN A 288 -6.38 -22.16 17.26
N LEU A 289 -5.63 -21.06 17.37
CA LEU A 289 -5.78 -20.07 18.44
C LEU A 289 -7.17 -19.45 18.47
N CYS A 290 -7.73 -19.09 17.33
CA CYS A 290 -9.09 -18.57 17.26
C CYS A 290 -10.12 -19.60 17.74
N ASN A 291 -9.90 -20.88 17.45
CA ASN A 291 -10.79 -21.96 17.85
C ASN A 291 -10.76 -22.20 19.37
N GLU A 292 -9.59 -22.14 19.99
CA GLU A 292 -9.41 -22.29 21.44
C GLU A 292 -10.06 -21.13 22.20
N GLN A 293 -9.92 -19.90 21.75
CA GLN A 293 -10.53 -18.71 22.36
C GLN A 293 -12.07 -18.69 22.27
N MET A 294 -12.67 -19.33 21.25
CA MET A 294 -14.13 -19.35 21.05
C MET A 294 -14.87 -20.22 22.06
N THR A 295 -14.19 -21.07 22.80
CA THR A 295 -14.82 -21.90 23.86
C THR A 295 -15.13 -21.13 25.15
N GLU A 296 -14.55 -19.92 25.33
CA GLU A 296 -14.65 -19.12 26.55
C GLU A 296 -15.59 -17.91 26.47
N ASP A 297 -15.84 -17.34 25.28
CA ASP A 297 -16.65 -16.12 25.11
C ASP A 297 -18.13 -16.40 24.76
N LYS A 298 -18.98 -16.50 25.74
CA LYS A 298 -20.43 -16.42 25.53
C LYS A 298 -20.87 -14.97 25.29
N LEU A 299 -21.54 -14.79 24.14
CA LEU A 299 -22.18 -13.59 23.60
C LEU A 299 -22.74 -12.59 24.64
N GLN A 300 -22.12 -11.43 24.79
CA GLN A 300 -22.77 -10.22 25.31
C GLN A 300 -22.88 -9.17 24.19
N VAL A 301 -24.12 -8.81 23.86
CA VAL A 301 -24.47 -7.90 22.77
C VAL A 301 -24.55 -6.46 23.28
N ASN A 302 -23.72 -5.55 22.75
CA ASN A 302 -23.91 -4.10 22.88
C ASN A 302 -23.54 -3.42 21.54
N HIS A 303 -24.39 -2.49 21.08
CA HIS A 303 -24.43 -1.97 19.71
C HIS A 303 -23.36 -0.91 19.37
N SER A 304 -22.28 -1.32 18.68
CA SER A 304 -21.46 -0.46 17.80
C SER A 304 -21.04 -1.26 16.58
N THR A 305 -20.77 -0.62 15.44
CA THR A 305 -20.43 -1.29 14.16
C THR A 305 -19.23 -2.25 14.30
N SER A 306 -18.23 -1.88 15.11
CA SER A 306 -17.10 -2.74 15.47
C SER A 306 -17.53 -4.01 16.24
N LYS A 307 -18.55 -3.90 17.08
CA LYS A 307 -19.09 -5.03 17.83
C LYS A 307 -19.92 -5.98 16.96
N LEU A 308 -20.64 -5.47 15.97
CA LEU A 308 -21.40 -6.29 15.03
C LEU A 308 -20.46 -7.17 14.20
N ALA A 309 -19.38 -6.60 13.66
CA ALA A 309 -18.35 -7.34 12.94
C ALA A 309 -17.78 -8.49 13.81
N LYS A 310 -17.46 -8.20 15.07
CA LYS A 310 -16.96 -9.20 16.03
C LYS A 310 -17.97 -10.34 16.23
N ILE A 311 -19.24 -10.04 16.44
CA ILE A 311 -20.28 -11.05 16.65
C ILE A 311 -20.42 -11.93 15.42
N ILE A 312 -20.48 -11.34 14.24
CA ILE A 312 -20.63 -12.07 12.97
C ILE A 312 -19.43 -12.98 12.73
N THR A 313 -18.21 -12.49 12.88
CA THR A 313 -17.01 -13.31 12.67
C THR A 313 -16.93 -14.45 13.70
N ASN A 314 -17.30 -14.20 14.94
CA ASN A 314 -17.35 -15.23 15.98
C ASN A 314 -18.36 -16.33 15.67
N LEU A 315 -19.57 -15.97 15.23
CA LEU A 315 -20.58 -16.96 14.81
C LEU A 315 -20.09 -17.84 13.67
N ILE A 316 -19.47 -17.23 12.65
CA ILE A 316 -18.95 -17.94 11.48
C ILE A 316 -17.81 -18.88 11.89
N ILE A 317 -16.83 -18.40 12.68
CA ILE A 317 -15.71 -19.24 13.15
C ILE A 317 -16.23 -20.40 14.02
N TYR A 318 -17.20 -20.15 14.89
CA TYR A 318 -17.80 -21.20 15.72
C TYR A 318 -18.42 -22.32 14.87
N ASP A 319 -19.16 -21.95 13.82
CA ASP A 319 -19.74 -22.91 12.89
C ASP A 319 -18.65 -23.67 12.11
N PHE A 320 -17.63 -22.99 11.61
CA PHE A 320 -16.50 -23.63 10.92
C PHE A 320 -15.83 -24.73 11.78
N ASN A 321 -15.80 -24.54 13.09
CA ASN A 321 -15.24 -25.52 14.02
C ASN A 321 -16.12 -26.76 14.20
N LYS A 322 -17.43 -26.60 14.08
CA LYS A 322 -18.39 -27.73 14.16
C LYS A 322 -18.40 -28.59 12.89
N GLN A 323 -17.96 -28.04 11.76
CA GLN A 323 -17.91 -28.73 10.46
C GLN A 323 -16.69 -29.69 10.34
N LYS A 324 -16.33 -30.41 11.38
CA LYS A 324 -15.21 -31.37 11.37
C LYS A 324 -15.55 -32.63 10.57
#